data_46df457a3ebb32c0c5e355041128e7a8
#
_entry.id   46df457a3ebb32c0c5e355041128e7a8
#
_cell.length_a   1.000
_cell.length_b   1.000
_cell.length_c   1.000
_cell.angle_alpha   90.00
_cell.angle_beta   90.00
_cell.angle_gamma   90.00
#
_symmetry.space_group_name_H-M   'P 1'
#
loop_
_entity.id
_entity.type
_entity.pdbx_description
1 polymer ?
#
loop_
_entity_poly.entity_id
_entity_poly.type
_entity_poly.pdbx_seq_one_letter_code
_entity_poly.pdbx_strand_id
1 'polypeptide(L)'
;KEMYTFIDRSNDKLTLRPEGTAGIARAIISNGLTQNLPLKYFYYGPMFRYERPQKGRLRQFNQVGVEVYSKPGIEKDFEVIYLAANFLKDLNILDKLILKINNLGNLEDRNNYQKILKEYYWQHKSNLSKDSIIRLEKNPLRILDSKSLEDIEINKYAPNISDILSEQSKKNFIKLKNILADFNILYEEDPFLVRGLDYYSNTIFEFTLKNVSKFA
;
A
#
# COMPACT_ATOMS: atom_id res chain seq x y z
N LYS A 1 2.02 14.22 9.87
CA LYS A 1 2.33 15.60 9.39
C LYS A 1 1.44 16.05 8.23
N GLU A 2 0.71 15.13 7.58
CA GLU A 2 -0.08 15.39 6.37
C GLU A 2 -1.59 15.51 6.64
N MET A 3 -1.97 15.70 7.90
CA MET A 3 -3.36 15.88 8.30
C MET A 3 -3.67 17.35 8.58
N TYR A 4 -4.85 17.79 8.18
CA TYR A 4 -5.42 19.05 8.61
C TYR A 4 -6.03 18.90 10.00
N THR A 5 -5.43 19.54 10.98
CA THR A 5 -5.90 19.50 12.36
C THR A 5 -6.18 20.93 12.83
N PHE A 6 -7.29 21.13 13.51
CA PHE A 6 -7.71 22.43 14.08
C PHE A 6 -8.42 22.22 15.42
N ILE A 7 -8.58 23.29 16.15
CA ILE A 7 -9.29 23.32 17.43
C ILE A 7 -10.66 23.96 17.17
N ASP A 8 -11.73 23.33 17.63
CA ASP A 8 -13.07 23.87 17.50
C ASP A 8 -13.40 24.87 18.62
N ARG A 9 -14.65 25.38 18.61
CA ARG A 9 -15.11 26.34 19.63
C ARG A 9 -15.23 25.76 21.03
N SER A 10 -15.33 24.45 21.15
CA SER A 10 -15.37 23.70 22.42
C SER A 10 -13.97 23.32 22.93
N ASN A 11 -12.93 23.78 22.24
CA ASN A 11 -11.52 23.46 22.51
C ASN A 11 -11.17 22.00 22.22
N ASP A 12 -11.97 21.30 21.38
CA ASP A 12 -11.70 19.95 20.95
C ASP A 12 -10.81 19.93 19.71
N LYS A 13 -9.86 18.97 19.69
CA LYS A 13 -8.95 18.78 18.57
C LYS A 13 -9.61 17.95 17.48
N LEU A 14 -9.94 18.57 16.36
CA LEU A 14 -10.54 17.94 15.21
C LEU A 14 -9.51 17.72 14.08
N THR A 15 -9.72 16.67 13.30
CA THR A 15 -8.87 16.36 12.14
C THR A 15 -9.74 16.00 10.96
N LEU A 16 -9.48 16.61 9.79
CA LEU A 16 -10.11 16.18 8.56
C LEU A 16 -9.57 14.83 8.14
N ARG A 17 -10.45 13.92 7.71
CA ARG A 17 -10.09 12.55 7.37
C ARG A 17 -9.13 12.49 6.16
N PRO A 18 -7.95 11.88 6.28
CA PRO A 18 -7.00 11.74 5.17
C PRO A 18 -7.24 10.49 4.31
N GLU A 19 -8.06 9.55 4.80
CA GLU A 19 -8.39 8.26 4.18
C GLU A 19 -9.65 7.66 4.83
N GLY A 20 -10.20 6.58 4.28
CA GLY A 20 -11.46 5.99 4.76
C GLY A 20 -11.28 4.74 5.64
N THR A 21 -10.21 3.97 5.46
CA THR A 21 -10.00 2.66 6.09
C THR A 21 -10.03 2.73 7.62
N ALA A 22 -9.29 3.67 8.22
CA ALA A 22 -9.27 3.82 9.68
C ALA A 22 -10.65 4.21 10.23
N GLY A 23 -11.43 5.00 9.49
CA GLY A 23 -12.81 5.36 9.85
C GLY A 23 -13.74 4.16 9.88
N ILE A 24 -13.68 3.29 8.88
CA ILE A 24 -14.48 2.06 8.81
C ILE A 24 -14.04 1.08 9.90
N ALA A 25 -12.74 0.85 10.08
CA ALA A 25 -12.21 -0.01 11.13
C ALA A 25 -12.70 0.42 12.52
N ARG A 26 -12.64 1.73 12.81
CA ARG A 26 -13.16 2.29 14.06
C ARG A 26 -14.66 2.05 14.21
N ALA A 27 -15.44 2.27 13.15
CA ALA A 27 -16.89 2.06 13.19
C ALA A 27 -17.24 0.60 13.51
N ILE A 28 -16.54 -0.38 12.91
CA ILE A 28 -16.70 -1.80 13.18
C ILE A 28 -16.42 -2.12 14.66
N ILE A 29 -15.30 -1.62 15.19
CA ILE A 29 -14.89 -1.88 16.58
C ILE A 29 -15.86 -1.20 17.56
N SER A 30 -16.17 0.08 17.36
CA SER A 30 -16.99 0.87 18.27
C SER A 30 -18.45 0.39 18.33
N ASN A 31 -18.94 -0.25 17.26
CA ASN A 31 -20.31 -0.81 17.21
C ASN A 31 -20.36 -2.32 17.49
N GLY A 32 -19.25 -2.93 17.93
CA GLY A 32 -19.21 -4.36 18.28
C GLY A 32 -19.44 -5.31 17.10
N LEU A 33 -19.22 -4.85 15.86
CA LEU A 33 -19.51 -5.61 14.65
C LEU A 33 -18.49 -6.72 14.35
N THR A 34 -17.41 -6.81 15.11
CA THR A 34 -16.37 -7.85 14.98
C THR A 34 -16.91 -9.27 15.17
N GLN A 35 -18.08 -9.43 15.81
CA GLN A 35 -18.76 -10.70 15.99
C GLN A 35 -19.46 -11.20 14.71
N ASN A 36 -19.70 -10.33 13.74
CA ASN A 36 -20.52 -10.59 12.55
C ASN A 36 -19.67 -10.81 11.26
N LEU A 37 -18.41 -11.20 11.42
CA LEU A 37 -17.55 -11.46 10.25
C LEU A 37 -18.09 -12.64 9.39
N PRO A 38 -17.97 -12.58 8.06
CA PRO A 38 -17.30 -11.56 7.25
C PRO A 38 -18.16 -10.31 7.02
N LEU A 39 -17.53 -9.14 7.00
CA LEU A 39 -18.17 -7.86 6.68
C LEU A 39 -17.55 -7.27 5.42
N LYS A 40 -18.38 -6.69 4.56
CA LYS A 40 -17.94 -6.01 3.34
C LYS A 40 -18.58 -4.63 3.30
N TYR A 41 -17.74 -3.62 3.18
CA TYR A 41 -18.17 -2.23 3.11
C TYR A 41 -17.59 -1.54 1.90
N PHE A 42 -18.25 -0.51 1.45
CA PHE A 42 -17.66 0.49 0.56
C PHE A 42 -17.87 1.88 1.15
N TYR A 43 -17.03 2.80 0.77
CA TYR A 43 -17.21 4.20 1.10
C TYR A 43 -16.91 5.07 -0.13
N TYR A 44 -17.54 6.24 -0.14
CA TYR A 44 -17.28 7.30 -1.10
C TYR A 44 -17.34 8.64 -0.40
N GLY A 45 -16.43 9.53 -0.75
CA GLY A 45 -16.49 10.90 -0.25
C GLY A 45 -15.15 11.63 -0.27
N PRO A 46 -15.15 12.91 0.18
CA PRO A 46 -13.96 13.73 0.19
C PRO A 46 -12.96 13.29 1.26
N MET A 47 -11.69 13.30 0.89
CA MET A 47 -10.53 13.11 1.76
C MET A 47 -9.64 14.34 1.69
N PHE A 48 -8.87 14.57 2.76
CA PHE A 48 -8.09 15.79 2.92
C PHE A 48 -6.67 15.45 3.34
N ARG A 49 -5.67 15.89 2.55
CA ARG A 49 -4.25 15.68 2.87
C ARG A 49 -3.46 16.97 2.74
N TYR A 50 -2.70 17.31 3.76
CA TYR A 50 -1.79 18.45 3.72
C TYR A 50 -0.50 18.07 2.98
N GLU A 51 -0.66 17.80 1.68
CA GLU A 51 0.44 17.47 0.79
C GLU A 51 0.88 18.70 -0.03
N ARG A 52 2.11 18.62 -0.56
CA ARG A 52 2.57 19.60 -1.54
C ARG A 52 1.76 19.40 -2.83
N PRO A 53 1.00 20.43 -3.29
CA PRO A 53 0.20 20.31 -4.49
C PRO A 53 1.09 20.04 -5.71
N GLN A 54 0.67 19.07 -6.51
CA GLN A 54 1.29 18.76 -7.81
C GLN A 54 0.26 18.09 -8.71
N LYS A 55 0.57 17.90 -9.99
CA LYS A 55 -0.34 17.23 -10.93
C LYS A 55 -0.77 15.86 -10.39
N GLY A 56 -2.09 15.64 -10.28
CA GLY A 56 -2.68 14.40 -9.74
C GLY A 56 -2.68 14.29 -8.21
N ARG A 57 -2.14 15.27 -7.45
CA ARG A 57 -2.20 15.30 -5.98
C ARG A 57 -2.87 16.58 -5.51
N LEU A 58 -4.13 16.43 -5.13
CA LEU A 58 -4.96 17.51 -4.59
C LEU A 58 -4.98 17.42 -3.06
N ARG A 59 -5.16 18.56 -2.39
CA ARG A 59 -5.34 18.63 -0.94
C ARG A 59 -6.72 18.17 -0.49
N GLN A 60 -7.71 18.32 -1.37
CA GLN A 60 -9.02 17.71 -1.26
C GLN A 60 -9.29 16.89 -2.52
N PHE A 61 -9.72 15.65 -2.36
CA PHE A 61 -10.05 14.73 -3.45
C PHE A 61 -11.14 13.78 -2.99
N ASN A 62 -11.87 13.20 -3.95
CA ASN A 62 -12.83 12.14 -3.64
C ASN A 62 -12.14 10.78 -3.72
N GLN A 63 -12.46 9.92 -2.78
CA GLN A 63 -12.01 8.54 -2.73
C GLN A 63 -13.21 7.60 -2.69
N VAL A 64 -13.21 6.58 -3.55
CA VAL A 64 -14.01 5.38 -3.38
C VAL A 64 -13.10 4.29 -2.82
N GLY A 65 -13.60 3.53 -1.87
CA GLY A 65 -12.86 2.41 -1.30
C GLY A 65 -13.78 1.26 -0.97
N VAL A 66 -13.22 0.06 -0.96
CA VAL A 66 -13.89 -1.17 -0.52
C VAL A 66 -13.06 -1.81 0.58
N GLU A 67 -13.74 -2.37 1.56
CA GLU A 67 -13.13 -2.96 2.75
C GLU A 67 -13.76 -4.34 2.98
N VAL A 68 -12.93 -5.35 3.13
CA VAL A 68 -13.34 -6.71 3.47
C VAL A 68 -12.72 -7.10 4.80
N TYR A 69 -13.55 -7.27 5.81
CA TYR A 69 -13.15 -7.74 7.14
C TYR A 69 -13.56 -9.19 7.28
N SER A 70 -12.58 -10.08 7.39
CA SER A 70 -12.82 -11.53 7.47
C SER A 70 -11.62 -12.22 8.13
N LYS A 71 -11.71 -13.54 8.29
CA LYS A 71 -10.51 -14.33 8.53
C LYS A 71 -9.54 -14.17 7.35
N PRO A 72 -8.23 -14.09 7.61
CA PRO A 72 -7.22 -13.97 6.54
C PRO A 72 -7.37 -15.11 5.52
N GLY A 73 -7.26 -14.77 4.24
CA GLY A 73 -7.32 -15.74 3.16
C GLY A 73 -7.05 -15.08 1.82
N ILE A 74 -6.30 -15.77 0.97
CA ILE A 74 -5.88 -15.26 -0.34
C ILE A 74 -7.07 -15.00 -1.26
N GLU A 75 -8.17 -15.70 -1.06
CA GLU A 75 -9.42 -15.51 -1.79
C GLU A 75 -10.00 -14.11 -1.57
N LYS A 76 -9.72 -13.50 -0.41
CA LYS A 76 -10.15 -12.14 -0.10
C LYS A 76 -9.29 -11.09 -0.78
N ASP A 77 -7.99 -11.34 -0.83
CA ASP A 77 -7.07 -10.48 -1.60
C ASP A 77 -7.46 -10.49 -3.08
N PHE A 78 -7.70 -11.69 -3.63
CA PHE A 78 -8.18 -11.84 -4.99
C PHE A 78 -9.53 -11.15 -5.23
N GLU A 79 -10.51 -11.30 -4.33
CA GLU A 79 -11.83 -10.69 -4.45
C GLU A 79 -11.73 -9.16 -4.62
N VAL A 80 -10.87 -8.51 -3.81
CA VAL A 80 -10.65 -7.05 -3.88
C VAL A 80 -9.95 -6.65 -5.17
N ILE A 81 -8.93 -7.41 -5.60
CA ILE A 81 -8.23 -7.16 -6.87
C ILE A 81 -9.19 -7.32 -8.06
N TYR A 82 -10.00 -8.39 -8.06
CA TYR A 82 -10.97 -8.67 -9.10
C TYR A 82 -12.05 -7.59 -9.20
N LEU A 83 -12.55 -7.14 -8.06
CA LEU A 83 -13.50 -6.01 -8.00
C LEU A 83 -12.87 -4.74 -8.58
N ALA A 84 -11.64 -4.42 -8.20
CA ALA A 84 -10.94 -3.25 -8.73
C ALA A 84 -10.71 -3.36 -10.26
N ALA A 85 -10.33 -4.54 -10.75
CA ALA A 85 -10.16 -4.78 -12.18
C ALA A 85 -11.48 -4.58 -12.96
N ASN A 86 -12.59 -5.13 -12.46
CA ASN A 86 -13.91 -4.94 -13.10
C ASN A 86 -14.35 -3.48 -13.07
N PHE A 87 -14.17 -2.79 -11.95
CA PHE A 87 -14.45 -1.36 -11.85
C PHE A 87 -13.68 -0.54 -12.89
N LEU A 88 -12.38 -0.81 -13.05
CA LEU A 88 -11.54 -0.14 -14.06
C LEU A 88 -11.93 -0.54 -15.49
N LYS A 89 -12.41 -1.77 -15.70
CA LYS A 89 -12.95 -2.24 -16.98
C LYS A 89 -14.23 -1.49 -17.35
N ASP A 90 -15.17 -1.34 -16.41
CA ASP A 90 -16.42 -0.62 -16.62
C ASP A 90 -16.19 0.87 -16.91
N LEU A 91 -15.09 1.43 -16.40
CA LEU A 91 -14.62 2.79 -16.75
C LEU A 91 -13.88 2.84 -18.10
N ASN A 92 -13.70 1.74 -18.81
CA ASN A 92 -12.97 1.64 -20.08
C ASN A 92 -11.50 2.13 -19.99
N ILE A 93 -10.83 1.86 -18.88
CA ILE A 93 -9.42 2.24 -18.68
C ILE A 93 -8.50 1.06 -18.34
N LEU A 94 -9.03 -0.14 -18.07
CA LEU A 94 -8.24 -1.30 -17.66
C LEU A 94 -7.19 -1.70 -18.71
N ASP A 95 -7.50 -1.57 -19.98
CA ASP A 95 -6.60 -1.87 -21.11
C ASP A 95 -5.32 -1.01 -21.11
N LYS A 96 -5.39 0.18 -20.51
CA LYS A 96 -4.27 1.12 -20.36
C LYS A 96 -3.44 0.87 -19.10
N LEU A 97 -3.89 -0.04 -18.23
CA LEU A 97 -3.31 -0.29 -16.92
C LEU A 97 -2.64 -1.66 -16.85
N ILE A 98 -1.66 -1.77 -15.99
CA ILE A 98 -1.07 -3.04 -15.55
C ILE A 98 -1.23 -3.17 -14.04
N LEU A 99 -1.64 -4.34 -13.59
CA LEU A 99 -1.66 -4.68 -12.17
C LEU A 99 -0.23 -4.98 -11.70
N LYS A 100 0.28 -4.22 -10.77
CA LYS A 100 1.51 -4.54 -10.05
C LYS A 100 1.18 -5.17 -8.71
N ILE A 101 1.87 -6.25 -8.39
CA ILE A 101 1.67 -6.98 -7.13
C ILE A 101 3.01 -7.18 -6.41
N ASN A 102 2.96 -7.23 -5.10
CA ASN A 102 4.06 -7.67 -4.24
C ASN A 102 3.49 -8.34 -2.99
N ASN A 103 4.35 -9.01 -2.24
CA ASN A 103 4.00 -9.61 -0.96
C ASN A 103 4.96 -9.12 0.13
N LEU A 104 4.43 -8.43 1.14
CA LEU A 104 5.22 -7.95 2.28
C LEU A 104 5.35 -9.01 3.39
N GLY A 105 4.76 -10.19 3.18
CA GLY A 105 4.72 -11.25 4.16
C GLY A 105 3.82 -10.93 5.36
N ASN A 106 3.85 -11.81 6.35
CA ASN A 106 3.19 -11.58 7.63
C ASN A 106 3.97 -10.54 8.46
N LEU A 107 3.54 -10.27 9.68
CA LEU A 107 4.17 -9.28 10.55
C LEU A 107 5.64 -9.63 10.87
N GLU A 108 5.94 -10.91 11.04
CA GLU A 108 7.29 -11.39 11.33
C GLU A 108 8.21 -11.25 10.11
N ASP A 109 7.76 -11.70 8.93
CA ASP A 109 8.47 -11.54 7.66
C ASP A 109 8.82 -10.07 7.43
N ARG A 110 7.83 -9.19 7.61
CA ARG A 110 7.98 -7.76 7.41
C ARG A 110 8.95 -7.12 8.41
N ASN A 111 8.86 -7.47 9.68
CA ASN A 111 9.76 -6.96 10.70
C ASN A 111 11.21 -7.41 10.46
N ASN A 112 11.40 -8.66 10.01
CA ASN A 112 12.71 -9.16 9.62
C ASN A 112 13.25 -8.40 8.41
N TYR A 113 12.42 -8.20 7.38
CA TYR A 113 12.82 -7.44 6.20
C TYR A 113 13.20 -6.00 6.52
N GLN A 114 12.45 -5.33 7.41
CA GLN A 114 12.79 -3.98 7.86
C GLN A 114 14.17 -3.92 8.53
N LYS A 115 14.55 -4.92 9.33
CA LYS A 115 15.88 -5.00 9.94
C LYS A 115 16.97 -5.14 8.87
N ILE A 116 16.80 -6.08 7.95
CA ILE A 116 17.75 -6.32 6.85
C ILE A 116 17.92 -5.07 5.98
N LEU A 117 16.81 -4.41 5.61
CA LEU A 117 16.87 -3.16 4.86
C LEU A 117 17.56 -2.03 5.65
N LYS A 118 17.29 -1.94 6.96
CA LYS A 118 17.94 -0.94 7.82
C LYS A 118 19.45 -1.15 7.84
N GLU A 119 19.92 -2.37 7.99
CA GLU A 119 21.35 -2.73 7.94
C GLU A 119 21.97 -2.39 6.58
N TYR A 120 21.29 -2.79 5.49
CA TYR A 120 21.73 -2.50 4.13
C TYR A 120 21.86 -0.98 3.89
N TYR A 121 20.82 -0.21 4.15
CA TYR A 121 20.84 1.24 3.91
C TYR A 121 21.77 1.98 4.87
N TRP A 122 22.02 1.44 6.06
CA TRP A 122 23.00 2.03 6.97
C TRP A 122 24.40 2.02 6.39
N GLN A 123 24.79 0.96 5.69
CA GLN A 123 26.09 0.88 4.98
C GLN A 123 26.20 1.89 3.83
N HIS A 124 25.06 2.31 3.26
CA HIS A 124 24.98 3.27 2.16
C HIS A 124 24.53 4.67 2.60
N LYS A 125 24.51 4.95 3.91
CA LYS A 125 23.91 6.17 4.48
C LYS A 125 24.45 7.47 3.90
N SER A 126 25.74 7.53 3.57
CA SER A 126 26.39 8.72 2.97
C SER A 126 25.88 9.06 1.57
N ASN A 127 25.32 8.07 0.88
CA ASN A 127 24.87 8.18 -0.51
C ASN A 127 23.33 8.27 -0.62
N LEU A 128 22.61 8.20 0.50
CA LEU A 128 21.17 8.35 0.54
C LEU A 128 20.74 9.81 0.44
N SER A 129 19.60 10.05 -0.19
CA SER A 129 18.96 11.37 -0.18
C SER A 129 18.61 11.82 1.25
N LYS A 130 18.52 13.14 1.48
CA LYS A 130 18.16 13.72 2.79
C LYS A 130 16.86 13.16 3.35
N ASP A 131 15.85 12.95 2.49
CA ASP A 131 14.57 12.39 2.89
C ASP A 131 14.70 10.91 3.28
N SER A 132 15.55 10.15 2.58
CA SER A 132 15.77 8.74 2.85
C SER A 132 16.61 8.50 4.11
N ILE A 133 17.50 9.41 4.47
CA ILE A 133 18.16 9.38 5.80
C ILE A 133 17.12 9.48 6.93
N ILE A 134 16.08 10.32 6.77
CA ILE A 134 15.00 10.43 7.77
C ILE A 134 14.12 9.17 7.77
N ARG A 135 13.87 8.58 6.58
CA ARG A 135 13.09 7.34 6.42
C ARG A 135 13.82 6.15 7.02
N LEU A 136 15.14 6.10 6.93
CA LEU A 136 15.97 5.03 7.48
C LEU A 136 15.73 4.80 8.98
N GLU A 137 15.50 5.88 9.74
CA GLU A 137 15.20 5.78 11.17
C GLU A 137 13.74 5.42 11.47
N LYS A 138 12.80 5.85 10.61
CA LYS A 138 11.37 5.73 10.86
C LYS A 138 10.76 4.50 10.21
N ASN A 139 11.01 4.30 8.93
CA ASN A 139 10.48 3.20 8.13
C ASN A 139 11.35 3.00 6.88
N PRO A 140 12.35 2.11 6.93
CA PRO A 140 13.28 1.87 5.84
C PRO A 140 12.60 1.32 4.56
N LEU A 141 11.44 0.64 4.68
CA LEU A 141 10.66 0.19 3.51
C LEU A 141 10.32 1.35 2.56
N ARG A 142 10.11 2.56 3.08
CA ARG A 142 9.78 3.73 2.25
C ARG A 142 10.97 4.27 1.42
N ILE A 143 12.17 3.75 1.63
CA ILE A 143 13.32 4.09 0.78
C ILE A 143 13.19 3.37 -0.57
N LEU A 144 12.61 2.17 -0.58
CA LEU A 144 12.34 1.40 -1.82
C LEU A 144 11.46 2.17 -2.82
N ASP A 145 10.54 3.00 -2.33
CA ASP A 145 9.63 3.83 -3.13
C ASP A 145 10.18 5.26 -3.37
N SER A 146 11.46 5.48 -3.12
CA SER A 146 12.07 6.78 -3.35
C SER A 146 12.17 7.09 -4.84
N LYS A 147 11.94 8.37 -5.18
CA LYS A 147 12.11 8.90 -6.54
C LYS A 147 13.42 9.64 -6.73
N SER A 148 14.24 9.74 -5.70
CA SER A 148 15.58 10.33 -5.80
C SER A 148 16.50 9.40 -6.60
N LEU A 149 17.26 9.94 -7.54
CA LEU A 149 18.16 9.16 -8.39
C LEU A 149 19.21 8.41 -7.56
N GLU A 150 19.72 9.04 -6.50
CA GLU A 150 20.71 8.44 -5.60
C GLU A 150 20.11 7.19 -4.93
N ASP A 151 18.90 7.30 -4.40
CA ASP A 151 18.22 6.18 -3.74
C ASP A 151 17.87 5.05 -4.72
N ILE A 152 17.48 5.40 -5.95
CA ILE A 152 17.15 4.44 -7.01
C ILE A 152 18.38 3.58 -7.36
N GLU A 153 19.56 4.18 -7.46
CA GLU A 153 20.80 3.43 -7.72
C GLU A 153 21.11 2.45 -6.59
N ILE A 154 20.93 2.88 -5.34
CA ILE A 154 21.12 2.02 -4.17
C ILE A 154 20.09 0.90 -4.16
N ASN A 155 18.81 1.20 -4.48
CA ASN A 155 17.73 0.24 -4.47
C ASN A 155 17.92 -0.91 -5.47
N LYS A 156 18.68 -0.72 -6.56
CA LYS A 156 18.96 -1.80 -7.52
C LYS A 156 19.59 -3.05 -6.88
N TYR A 157 20.33 -2.85 -5.79
CA TYR A 157 21.05 -3.89 -5.08
C TYR A 157 20.46 -4.19 -3.69
N ALA A 158 19.30 -3.59 -3.38
CA ALA A 158 18.64 -3.83 -2.11
C ALA A 158 18.17 -5.28 -1.99
N PRO A 159 18.24 -5.90 -0.80
CA PRO A 159 17.71 -7.23 -0.55
C PRO A 159 16.25 -7.33 -1.01
N ASN A 160 15.89 -8.44 -1.66
CA ASN A 160 14.52 -8.69 -2.11
C ASN A 160 13.72 -9.35 -1.00
N ILE A 161 12.50 -8.88 -0.77
CA ILE A 161 11.62 -9.49 0.22
C ILE A 161 11.28 -10.94 -0.11
N SER A 162 11.20 -11.32 -1.39
CA SER A 162 10.90 -12.68 -1.84
C SER A 162 11.84 -13.74 -1.25
N ASP A 163 13.10 -13.34 -0.97
CA ASP A 163 14.13 -14.25 -0.43
C ASP A 163 13.95 -14.50 1.07
N ILE A 164 13.18 -13.62 1.73
CA ILE A 164 13.04 -13.56 3.19
C ILE A 164 11.66 -14.07 3.65
N LEU A 165 10.70 -14.12 2.75
CA LEU A 165 9.34 -14.58 3.06
C LEU A 165 9.34 -15.99 3.66
N SER A 166 8.52 -16.21 4.66
CA SER A 166 8.18 -17.53 5.17
C SER A 166 7.58 -18.42 4.08
N GLU A 167 7.73 -19.73 4.23
CA GLU A 167 7.17 -20.70 3.27
C GLU A 167 5.65 -20.55 3.11
N GLN A 168 4.94 -20.19 4.18
CA GLN A 168 3.50 -19.96 4.12
C GLN A 168 3.17 -18.71 3.27
N SER A 169 3.92 -17.61 3.47
CA SER A 169 3.76 -16.38 2.70
C SER A 169 4.06 -16.60 1.21
N LYS A 170 5.11 -17.38 0.90
CA LYS A 170 5.44 -17.78 -0.48
C LYS A 170 4.32 -18.59 -1.12
N LYS A 171 3.82 -19.63 -0.42
CA LYS A 171 2.72 -20.48 -0.90
C LYS A 171 1.45 -19.69 -1.17
N ASN A 172 1.08 -18.78 -0.27
CA ASN A 172 -0.08 -17.91 -0.44
C ASN A 172 0.08 -17.01 -1.68
N PHE A 173 1.26 -16.45 -1.88
CA PHE A 173 1.51 -15.58 -3.03
C PHE A 173 1.47 -16.33 -4.36
N ILE A 174 2.02 -17.56 -4.41
CA ILE A 174 1.91 -18.44 -5.57
C ILE A 174 0.43 -18.75 -5.87
N LYS A 175 -0.35 -19.07 -4.83
CA LYS A 175 -1.79 -19.33 -4.99
C LYS A 175 -2.52 -18.11 -5.57
N LEU A 176 -2.22 -16.90 -5.11
CA LEU A 176 -2.79 -15.67 -5.69
C LEU A 176 -2.46 -15.55 -7.18
N LYS A 177 -1.18 -15.76 -7.54
CA LYS A 177 -0.73 -15.66 -8.93
C LYS A 177 -1.46 -16.64 -9.85
N ASN A 178 -1.67 -17.87 -9.37
CA ASN A 178 -2.43 -18.88 -10.12
C ASN A 178 -3.89 -18.45 -10.33
N ILE A 179 -4.54 -17.96 -9.27
CA ILE A 179 -5.93 -17.47 -9.37
C ILE A 179 -6.02 -16.27 -10.34
N LEU A 180 -5.06 -15.32 -10.30
CA LEU A 180 -5.03 -14.21 -11.23
C LEU A 180 -4.89 -14.69 -12.69
N ALA A 181 -4.07 -15.70 -12.93
CA ALA A 181 -3.89 -16.31 -14.24
C ALA A 181 -5.18 -17.01 -14.73
N ASP A 182 -5.83 -17.79 -13.85
CA ASP A 182 -7.10 -18.48 -14.17
C ASP A 182 -8.22 -17.51 -14.58
N PHE A 183 -8.20 -16.29 -14.01
CA PHE A 183 -9.15 -15.22 -14.33
C PHE A 183 -8.65 -14.26 -15.43
N ASN A 184 -7.53 -14.56 -16.08
CA ASN A 184 -6.93 -13.74 -17.14
C ASN A 184 -6.61 -12.30 -16.71
N ILE A 185 -6.26 -12.09 -15.45
CA ILE A 185 -5.80 -10.79 -14.96
C ILE A 185 -4.28 -10.73 -15.13
N LEU A 186 -3.84 -9.91 -16.07
CA LEU A 186 -2.42 -9.68 -16.32
C LEU A 186 -1.80 -8.86 -15.19
N TYR A 187 -0.65 -9.30 -14.70
CA TYR A 187 0.07 -8.65 -13.63
C TYR A 187 1.60 -8.64 -13.86
N GLU A 188 2.27 -7.77 -13.15
CA GLU A 188 3.72 -7.72 -13.00
C GLU A 188 4.07 -7.81 -11.51
N GLU A 189 5.08 -8.60 -11.16
CA GLU A 189 5.66 -8.58 -9.82
C GLU A 189 6.60 -7.38 -9.70
N ASP A 190 6.35 -6.51 -8.73
CA ASP A 190 7.21 -5.34 -8.47
C ASP A 190 7.78 -5.43 -7.04
N PRO A 191 9.03 -5.91 -6.87
CA PRO A 191 9.63 -6.09 -5.56
C PRO A 191 9.86 -4.78 -4.80
N PHE A 192 9.80 -3.65 -5.50
CA PHE A 192 9.89 -2.31 -4.91
C PHE A 192 8.53 -1.70 -4.57
N LEU A 193 7.44 -2.39 -4.90
CA LEU A 193 6.12 -1.92 -4.53
C LEU A 193 5.97 -2.02 -3.01
N VAL A 194 5.79 -0.87 -2.37
CA VAL A 194 5.50 -0.72 -0.94
C VAL A 194 4.38 0.29 -0.75
N ARG A 195 3.77 0.33 0.42
CA ARG A 195 2.67 1.25 0.71
C ARG A 195 3.04 2.25 1.80
N GLY A 196 2.43 3.42 1.74
CA GLY A 196 2.76 4.56 2.60
C GLY A 196 2.39 4.41 4.07
N LEU A 197 1.57 3.42 4.44
CA LEU A 197 1.08 3.19 5.79
C LEU A 197 1.67 1.90 6.36
N ASP A 198 1.90 1.88 7.67
CA ASP A 198 2.66 0.81 8.34
C ASP A 198 1.83 -0.43 8.68
N TYR A 199 0.53 -0.44 8.40
CA TYR A 199 -0.36 -1.56 8.70
C TYR A 199 -0.49 -2.60 7.58
N TYR A 200 0.05 -2.32 6.38
CA TYR A 200 0.00 -3.28 5.27
C TYR A 200 0.85 -4.51 5.56
N SER A 201 0.29 -5.69 5.26
CA SER A 201 0.94 -7.00 5.33
C SER A 201 0.45 -7.88 4.18
N ASN A 202 1.14 -8.98 3.94
CA ASN A 202 0.84 -9.92 2.85
C ASN A 202 0.74 -9.23 1.48
N THR A 203 -0.32 -9.52 0.73
CA THR A 203 -0.50 -8.99 -0.63
C THR A 203 -0.69 -7.48 -0.64
N ILE A 204 0.10 -6.81 -1.45
CA ILE A 204 -0.12 -5.42 -1.84
C ILE A 204 -0.20 -5.33 -3.36
N PHE A 205 -1.01 -4.39 -3.85
CA PHE A 205 -1.20 -4.23 -5.28
C PHE A 205 -1.49 -2.77 -5.65
N GLU A 206 -1.28 -2.47 -6.92
CA GLU A 206 -1.58 -1.17 -7.53
C GLU A 206 -1.81 -1.33 -9.03
N PHE A 207 -2.83 -0.67 -9.56
CA PHE A 207 -3.01 -0.52 -11.01
C PHE A 207 -2.30 0.74 -11.47
N THR A 208 -1.32 0.59 -12.36
CA THR A 208 -0.52 1.70 -12.90
C THR A 208 -0.66 1.78 -14.40
N LEU A 209 -0.42 2.96 -14.99
CA LEU A 209 -0.42 3.10 -16.44
C LEU A 209 0.68 2.21 -17.06
N LYS A 210 0.35 1.52 -18.15
CA LYS A 210 1.35 0.82 -18.97
C LYS A 210 2.32 1.84 -19.56
N ASN A 211 3.58 1.45 -19.67
CA ASN A 211 4.63 2.26 -20.34
C ASN A 211 4.96 3.62 -19.71
N VAL A 212 4.51 3.91 -18.49
CA VAL A 212 5.03 5.06 -17.74
C VAL A 212 6.28 4.60 -17.00
N SER A 213 7.43 5.08 -17.45
CA SER A 213 8.68 4.85 -16.69
C SER A 213 8.50 5.39 -15.27
N LYS A 214 9.03 4.71 -14.26
CA LYS A 214 9.05 5.19 -12.85
C LYS A 214 9.70 6.59 -12.71
N PHE A 215 10.23 7.14 -13.78
CA PHE A 215 11.05 8.36 -13.87
C PHE A 215 10.36 9.52 -14.59
N ALA A 216 9.07 9.43 -14.91
CA ALA A 216 8.31 10.51 -15.52
C ALA A 216 7.57 11.39 -14.50
#